data_c5d3641eeb1fc4813567f791037cefb9
#
_entry.id   c5d3641eeb1fc4813567f791037cefb9
#
_cell.length_a   1.000
_cell.length_b   1.000
_cell.length_c   1.000
_cell.angle_alpha   90.00
_cell.angle_beta   90.00
_cell.angle_gamma   90.00
#
_symmetry.space_group_name_H-M   'P 1'
#
loop_
_entity.id
_entity.type
_entity.pdbx_description
1 polymer ?
#
loop_
_entity_poly.entity_id
_entity_poly.type
_entity_poly.pdbx_seq_one_letter_code
_entity_poly.pdbx_strand_id
1 'polypeptide(L)'
;ETCGGYYKGKKIGTWGHFGCFSFEEKKMMTTGDGGMIVTNNTQIAKKLKSLSFHGWDKDPLLRHKQRFSNNKKKTKQNLHWYYEINQLGFKYNMNDLEASIGRVQLKKLSFLNNSRIKFLKKYLKNLKKCKNLIPTFPYDLNKSSYWMFSIRSKNRDKLISYLKKHNISTSVHLMPLPLHPLYKKFKSKIPIALKVWKELVTLPLHPHLKNKEISFINSKLREFKL
;
A
#
# COMPACT_ATOMS: atom_id res chain seq x y z
N GLU A 1 -2.95 -0.62 0.75
CA GLU A 1 -2.81 -0.28 -0.66
C GLU A 1 -3.80 0.82 -1.12
N THR A 2 -4.92 1.01 -0.42
CA THR A 2 -6.03 1.92 -0.81
C THR A 2 -6.26 3.02 0.23
N CYS A 3 -5.19 3.58 0.78
CA CYS A 3 -5.28 4.66 1.76
C CYS A 3 -6.06 5.85 1.18
N GLY A 4 -7.13 6.28 1.88
CA GLY A 4 -8.05 7.32 1.42
C GLY A 4 -9.20 6.84 0.53
N GLY A 5 -9.32 5.53 0.25
CA GLY A 5 -10.45 4.96 -0.47
C GLY A 5 -11.65 4.66 0.42
N TYR A 6 -12.81 4.44 -0.22
CA TYR A 6 -14.09 4.13 0.43
C TYR A 6 -14.71 2.87 -0.14
N TYR A 7 -15.43 2.12 0.70
CA TYR A 7 -16.30 1.03 0.29
C TYR A 7 -17.63 1.15 1.05
N LYS A 8 -18.74 1.14 0.35
CA LYS A 8 -20.11 1.34 0.92
C LYS A 8 -20.18 2.50 1.92
N GLY A 9 -19.62 3.68 1.56
CA GLY A 9 -19.65 4.89 2.38
C GLY A 9 -18.66 4.93 3.57
N LYS A 10 -17.93 3.85 3.86
CA LYS A 10 -16.99 3.76 4.97
C LYS A 10 -15.55 3.64 4.46
N LYS A 11 -14.59 4.24 5.16
CA LYS A 11 -13.16 4.21 4.78
C LYS A 11 -12.62 2.77 4.77
N ILE A 12 -11.84 2.45 3.74
CA ILE A 12 -11.13 1.16 3.67
C ILE A 12 -10.10 1.10 4.80
N GLY A 13 -9.96 -0.08 5.43
CA GLY A 13 -9.12 -0.28 6.61
C GLY A 13 -9.89 -0.18 7.93
N THR A 14 -11.20 0.20 7.90
CA THR A 14 -12.03 0.34 9.12
C THR A 14 -13.20 -0.66 9.20
N TRP A 15 -13.18 -1.73 8.39
CA TRP A 15 -14.27 -2.70 8.27
C TRP A 15 -14.13 -3.90 9.20
N GLY A 16 -12.92 -4.39 9.40
CA GLY A 16 -12.64 -5.56 10.24
C GLY A 16 -12.31 -5.17 11.69
N HIS A 17 -11.79 -6.12 12.44
CA HIS A 17 -11.29 -5.91 13.80
C HIS A 17 -10.11 -4.94 13.84
N PHE A 18 -9.30 -4.94 12.79
CA PHE A 18 -8.22 -3.98 12.55
C PHE A 18 -7.96 -3.81 11.05
N GLY A 19 -7.37 -2.69 10.67
CA GLY A 19 -6.91 -2.41 9.31
C GLY A 19 -5.40 -2.16 9.28
N CYS A 20 -4.71 -2.71 8.29
CA CYS A 20 -3.27 -2.54 8.12
C CYS A 20 -2.97 -1.64 6.93
N PHE A 21 -2.08 -0.68 7.13
CA PHE A 21 -1.57 0.21 6.09
C PHE A 21 -0.07 0.06 5.97
N SER A 22 0.43 0.09 4.74
CA SER A 22 1.86 0.16 4.44
C SER A 22 2.23 1.58 4.03
N PHE A 23 3.36 2.07 4.52
CA PHE A 23 3.95 3.37 4.20
C PHE A 23 5.32 3.23 3.53
N GLU A 24 5.58 2.06 2.93
CA GLU A 24 6.76 1.83 2.08
C GLU A 24 6.81 2.85 0.94
N GLU A 25 7.97 3.11 0.40
CA GLU A 25 8.26 4.23 -0.53
C GLU A 25 7.30 4.34 -1.74
N LYS A 26 6.78 3.21 -2.27
CA LYS A 26 5.91 3.16 -3.46
C LYS A 26 4.43 3.28 -3.15
N LYS A 27 4.02 3.41 -1.88
CA LYS A 27 2.61 3.42 -1.49
C LYS A 27 1.92 4.77 -1.76
N MET A 28 0.64 4.85 -1.40
CA MET A 28 -0.19 6.05 -1.61
C MET A 28 0.36 7.28 -0.90
N MET A 29 0.90 7.09 0.29
CA MET A 29 1.75 7.98 1.07
C MET A 29 2.88 7.17 1.65
N THR A 30 3.99 7.80 1.95
CA THR A 30 5.18 7.10 2.44
C THR A 30 5.80 7.76 3.67
N THR A 31 6.47 6.96 4.48
CA THR A 31 7.40 7.39 5.54
C THR A 31 8.84 6.97 5.26
N GLY A 32 9.11 6.57 3.98
CA GLY A 32 10.32 5.88 3.58
C GLY A 32 10.10 4.38 3.68
N ASP A 33 9.99 3.88 4.88
CA ASP A 33 9.47 2.58 5.25
C ASP A 33 8.43 2.76 6.36
N GLY A 34 7.74 1.69 6.78
CA GLY A 34 6.82 1.71 7.89
C GLY A 34 5.41 1.25 7.55
N GLY A 35 4.55 1.36 8.56
CA GLY A 35 3.14 0.97 8.45
C GLY A 35 2.34 1.41 9.66
N MET A 36 1.03 1.15 9.60
CA MET A 36 0.13 1.46 10.70
C MET A 36 -0.98 0.42 10.79
N ILE A 37 -1.32 0.06 12.01
CA ILE A 37 -2.51 -0.74 12.31
C ILE A 37 -3.51 0.16 13.02
N VAL A 38 -4.75 0.18 12.55
CA VAL A 38 -5.87 0.90 13.16
C VAL A 38 -6.92 -0.07 13.66
N THR A 39 -7.50 0.22 14.83
CA THR A 39 -8.57 -0.58 15.43
C THR A 39 -9.42 0.28 16.36
N ASN A 40 -10.70 -0.07 16.52
CA ASN A 40 -11.59 0.52 17.53
C ASN A 40 -11.57 -0.27 18.86
N ASN A 41 -10.87 -1.41 18.90
CA ASN A 41 -10.77 -2.22 20.10
C ASN A 41 -9.54 -1.83 20.93
N THR A 42 -9.77 -1.28 22.11
CA THR A 42 -8.73 -0.80 23.02
C THR A 42 -7.78 -1.91 23.51
N GLN A 43 -8.30 -3.13 23.70
CA GLN A 43 -7.48 -4.27 24.14
C GLN A 43 -6.54 -4.72 23.02
N ILE A 44 -7.05 -4.80 21.78
CA ILE A 44 -6.22 -5.08 20.58
C ILE A 44 -5.16 -3.98 20.44
N ALA A 45 -5.53 -2.70 20.56
CA ALA A 45 -4.58 -1.59 20.46
C ALA A 45 -3.44 -1.70 21.49
N LYS A 46 -3.74 -2.01 22.75
CA LYS A 46 -2.74 -2.23 23.81
C LYS A 46 -1.81 -3.40 23.46
N LYS A 47 -2.38 -4.52 23.03
CA LYS A 47 -1.60 -5.71 22.62
C LYS A 47 -0.67 -5.42 21.46
N LEU A 48 -1.17 -4.73 20.42
CA LEU A 48 -0.38 -4.35 19.26
C LEU A 48 0.78 -3.40 19.61
N LYS A 49 0.55 -2.42 20.49
CA LYS A 49 1.61 -1.53 21.01
C LYS A 49 2.69 -2.31 21.73
N SER A 50 2.32 -3.27 22.59
CA SER A 50 3.28 -4.14 23.26
C SER A 50 4.08 -4.97 22.25
N LEU A 51 3.40 -5.66 21.32
CA LEU A 51 4.05 -6.50 20.30
C LEU A 51 4.98 -5.70 19.39
N SER A 52 4.65 -4.48 19.03
CA SER A 52 5.51 -3.62 18.20
C SER A 52 6.70 -3.04 18.94
N PHE A 53 6.75 -3.20 20.26
CA PHE A 53 7.86 -2.70 21.11
C PHE A 53 8.32 -3.77 22.10
N HIS A 54 8.96 -4.81 21.57
CA HIS A 54 9.61 -5.91 22.32
C HIS A 54 8.70 -6.73 23.24
N GLY A 55 7.37 -6.61 23.15
CA GLY A 55 6.45 -7.28 24.07
C GLY A 55 6.36 -6.66 25.46
N TRP A 56 6.80 -5.39 25.61
CA TRP A 56 6.78 -4.68 26.91
C TRP A 56 5.34 -4.40 27.36
N ASP A 57 5.12 -4.48 28.66
CA ASP A 57 3.85 -4.13 29.33
C ASP A 57 3.56 -2.63 29.34
N LYS A 58 4.58 -1.79 29.18
CA LYS A 58 4.50 -0.33 29.17
C LYS A 58 4.97 0.26 27.84
N ASP A 59 4.12 1.08 27.23
CA ASP A 59 4.54 1.84 26.07
C ASP A 59 5.49 3.02 26.43
N PRO A 60 6.29 3.52 25.47
CA PRO A 60 7.22 4.62 25.73
C PRO A 60 6.55 5.89 26.26
N LEU A 61 5.32 6.21 25.83
CA LEU A 61 4.59 7.39 26.27
C LEU A 61 4.17 7.28 27.74
N LEU A 62 3.72 6.10 28.18
CA LEU A 62 3.40 5.84 29.59
C LEU A 62 4.65 6.00 30.47
N ARG A 63 5.78 5.44 30.05
CA ARG A 63 7.07 5.58 30.75
C ARG A 63 7.51 7.04 30.83
N HIS A 64 7.37 7.81 29.75
CA HIS A 64 7.68 9.24 29.76
C HIS A 64 6.81 10.00 30.77
N LYS A 65 5.48 9.78 30.76
CA LYS A 65 4.55 10.39 31.72
C LYS A 65 4.91 10.04 33.17
N GLN A 66 5.27 8.79 33.44
CA GLN A 66 5.65 8.34 34.78
C GLN A 66 6.96 9.00 35.25
N ARG A 67 7.91 9.26 34.34
CA ARG A 67 9.19 9.94 34.66
C ARG A 67 9.00 11.33 35.22
N PHE A 68 8.01 12.07 34.75
CA PHE A 68 7.72 13.44 35.14
C PHE A 68 6.51 13.55 36.08
N SER A 69 5.96 12.44 36.55
CA SER A 69 4.83 12.42 37.49
C SER A 69 5.28 12.69 38.92
N ASN A 70 4.57 13.59 39.59
CA ASN A 70 4.71 13.87 41.00
C ASN A 70 4.08 12.79 41.92
N ASN A 71 3.75 11.62 41.38
CA ASN A 71 3.09 10.57 42.12
C ASN A 71 4.01 9.99 43.24
N LYS A 72 3.63 10.23 44.51
CA LYS A 72 4.40 9.82 45.69
C LYS A 72 4.36 8.30 45.94
N LYS A 73 3.44 7.54 45.32
CA LYS A 73 3.35 6.07 45.50
C LYS A 73 4.41 5.38 44.64
N LYS A 74 5.52 4.96 45.26
CA LYS A 74 6.57 4.17 44.61
C LYS A 74 6.21 2.69 44.53
N THR A 75 5.28 2.32 43.65
CA THR A 75 5.05 0.92 43.27
C THR A 75 5.86 0.56 42.04
N LYS A 76 6.16 -0.73 41.81
CA LYS A 76 6.85 -1.18 40.58
C LYS A 76 6.15 -0.65 39.32
N GLN A 77 4.82 -0.60 39.32
CA GLN A 77 4.03 -0.08 38.17
C GLN A 77 4.25 1.41 37.91
N ASN A 78 4.64 2.21 38.92
CA ASN A 78 4.86 3.65 38.80
C ASN A 78 6.30 4.05 38.52
N LEU A 79 7.23 3.10 38.55
CA LEU A 79 8.64 3.35 38.22
C LEU A 79 8.81 3.45 36.72
N HIS A 80 9.27 4.60 36.19
CA HIS A 80 9.40 4.86 34.77
C HIS A 80 10.40 3.94 34.06
N TRP A 81 11.38 3.42 34.76
CA TRP A 81 12.42 2.52 34.24
C TRP A 81 12.02 1.04 34.31
N TYR A 82 11.05 0.68 35.16
CA TYR A 82 10.60 -0.71 35.33
C TYR A 82 9.59 -1.09 34.25
N TYR A 83 9.79 -2.23 33.61
CA TYR A 83 8.90 -2.86 32.64
C TYR A 83 9.06 -4.38 32.70
N GLU A 84 8.08 -5.08 32.23
CA GLU A 84 8.07 -6.53 32.08
C GLU A 84 7.87 -6.91 30.61
N ILE A 85 8.47 -8.05 30.21
CA ILE A 85 8.26 -8.64 28.88
C ILE A 85 7.30 -9.81 29.05
N ASN A 86 6.04 -9.60 28.67
CA ASN A 86 4.98 -10.57 28.88
C ASN A 86 4.67 -11.44 27.67
N GLN A 87 5.27 -11.11 26.52
CA GLN A 87 5.06 -11.83 25.26
C GLN A 87 6.21 -11.58 24.30
N LEU A 88 6.41 -12.51 23.35
CA LEU A 88 7.38 -12.31 22.27
C LEU A 88 6.91 -11.15 21.38
N GLY A 89 7.68 -10.08 21.31
CA GLY A 89 7.43 -8.92 20.46
C GLY A 89 8.65 -8.57 19.62
N PHE A 90 8.49 -7.53 18.79
CA PHE A 90 9.48 -7.08 17.82
C PHE A 90 9.75 -5.58 17.96
N LYS A 91 10.83 -5.08 17.40
CA LYS A 91 11.12 -3.65 17.30
C LYS A 91 10.55 -3.08 16.01
N TYR A 92 9.23 -2.84 15.97
CA TYR A 92 8.46 -2.37 14.79
C TYR A 92 7.78 -1.02 15.01
N ASN A 93 8.00 -0.36 16.13
CA ASN A 93 7.43 0.96 16.38
C ASN A 93 8.04 2.00 15.43
N MET A 94 7.17 2.82 14.84
CA MET A 94 7.57 3.99 14.05
C MET A 94 8.36 4.97 14.93
N ASN A 95 9.44 5.53 14.40
CA ASN A 95 10.21 6.59 15.06
C ASN A 95 9.68 7.99 14.70
N ASP A 96 10.18 9.03 15.37
CA ASP A 96 9.70 10.40 15.20
C ASP A 96 10.04 11.00 13.83
N LEU A 97 11.13 10.56 13.18
CA LEU A 97 11.49 11.00 11.83
C LEU A 97 10.46 10.48 10.83
N GLU A 98 10.17 9.17 10.84
CA GLU A 98 9.14 8.55 10.01
C GLU A 98 7.76 9.16 10.28
N ALA A 99 7.41 9.37 11.57
CA ALA A 99 6.14 9.96 11.94
C ALA A 99 6.00 11.42 11.44
N SER A 100 7.07 12.20 11.46
CA SER A 100 7.09 13.58 10.96
C SER A 100 6.83 13.63 9.45
N ILE A 101 7.49 12.76 8.68
CA ILE A 101 7.25 12.60 7.24
C ILE A 101 5.80 12.18 7.00
N GLY A 102 5.31 11.17 7.74
CA GLY A 102 3.96 10.63 7.61
C GLY A 102 2.88 11.68 7.83
N ARG A 103 3.05 12.56 8.82
CA ARG A 103 2.13 13.68 9.10
C ARG A 103 2.03 14.65 7.92
N VAL A 104 3.13 14.97 7.26
CA VAL A 104 3.15 15.83 6.07
C VAL A 104 2.51 15.11 4.87
N GLN A 105 2.85 13.85 4.66
CA GLN A 105 2.29 13.03 3.59
C GLN A 105 0.78 12.84 3.73
N LEU A 106 0.29 12.64 4.96
CA LEU A 106 -1.15 12.52 5.24
C LEU A 106 -1.93 13.79 4.84
N LYS A 107 -1.38 14.97 5.11
CA LYS A 107 -1.97 16.25 4.66
C LYS A 107 -2.05 16.34 3.14
N LYS A 108 -1.12 15.74 2.42
CA LYS A 108 -1.08 15.72 0.95
C LYS A 108 -1.90 14.58 0.32
N LEU A 109 -2.43 13.62 1.10
CA LEU A 109 -3.02 12.38 0.59
C LEU A 109 -4.13 12.62 -0.44
N SER A 110 -5.04 13.57 -0.19
CA SER A 110 -6.10 13.91 -1.13
C SER A 110 -5.56 14.41 -2.47
N PHE A 111 -4.55 15.28 -2.46
CA PHE A 111 -3.88 15.75 -3.67
C PHE A 111 -3.20 14.59 -4.42
N LEU A 112 -2.48 13.72 -3.71
CA LEU A 112 -1.78 12.57 -4.29
C LEU A 112 -2.76 11.59 -4.95
N ASN A 113 -3.91 11.32 -4.31
CA ASN A 113 -4.94 10.44 -4.84
C ASN A 113 -5.64 11.06 -6.06
N ASN A 114 -6.02 12.34 -5.99
CA ASN A 114 -6.68 13.04 -7.10
C ASN A 114 -5.78 13.12 -8.33
N SER A 115 -4.48 13.31 -8.16
CA SER A 115 -3.51 13.30 -9.26
C SER A 115 -3.49 11.94 -9.97
N ARG A 116 -3.45 10.83 -9.21
CA ARG A 116 -3.52 9.48 -9.79
C ARG A 116 -4.85 9.23 -10.53
N ILE A 117 -5.97 9.61 -9.93
CA ILE A 117 -7.30 9.47 -10.54
C ILE A 117 -7.39 10.25 -11.86
N LYS A 118 -6.83 11.48 -11.92
CA LYS A 118 -6.77 12.28 -13.16
C LYS A 118 -6.06 11.54 -14.29
N PHE A 119 -4.92 10.90 -14.01
CA PHE A 119 -4.18 10.14 -15.02
C PHE A 119 -4.88 8.81 -15.36
N LEU A 120 -5.44 8.15 -14.37
CA LEU A 120 -6.22 6.93 -14.57
C LEU A 120 -7.40 7.16 -15.51
N LYS A 121 -8.13 8.28 -15.37
CA LYS A 121 -9.20 8.68 -16.31
C LYS A 121 -8.69 8.75 -17.77
N LYS A 122 -7.49 9.32 -17.96
CA LYS A 122 -6.88 9.42 -19.30
C LYS A 122 -6.50 8.07 -19.88
N TYR A 123 -5.94 7.18 -19.06
CA TYR A 123 -5.65 5.80 -19.47
C TYR A 123 -6.92 5.05 -19.87
N LEU A 124 -7.95 5.07 -19.04
CA LEU A 124 -9.21 4.35 -19.30
C LEU A 124 -9.90 4.87 -20.58
N LYS A 125 -9.89 6.20 -20.80
CA LYS A 125 -10.39 6.80 -22.05
C LYS A 125 -9.60 6.30 -23.27
N ASN A 126 -8.27 6.18 -23.14
CA ASN A 126 -7.41 5.71 -24.23
C ASN A 126 -7.59 4.22 -24.52
N LEU A 127 -7.72 3.38 -23.48
CA LEU A 127 -7.89 1.93 -23.66
C LEU A 127 -9.13 1.54 -24.45
N LYS A 128 -10.20 2.36 -24.43
CA LYS A 128 -11.38 2.17 -25.30
C LYS A 128 -11.03 2.19 -26.78
N LYS A 129 -9.88 2.76 -27.15
CA LYS A 129 -9.36 2.83 -28.54
C LYS A 129 -8.32 1.74 -28.85
N CYS A 130 -7.98 0.89 -27.88
CA CYS A 130 -6.98 -0.16 -28.01
C CYS A 130 -7.68 -1.53 -28.08
N LYS A 131 -7.67 -2.19 -29.25
CA LYS A 131 -8.41 -3.45 -29.48
C LYS A 131 -7.93 -4.63 -28.60
N ASN A 132 -6.65 -4.66 -28.21
CA ASN A 132 -5.99 -5.84 -27.58
C ASN A 132 -5.51 -5.57 -26.16
N LEU A 133 -5.92 -4.43 -25.57
CA LEU A 133 -5.58 -4.02 -24.23
C LEU A 133 -6.84 -3.75 -23.43
N ILE A 134 -6.98 -4.42 -22.29
CA ILE A 134 -8.15 -4.24 -21.43
C ILE A 134 -7.72 -3.91 -19.99
N PRO A 135 -8.50 -3.13 -19.24
CA PRO A 135 -8.27 -2.94 -17.82
C PRO A 135 -8.33 -4.30 -17.09
N THR A 136 -7.52 -4.49 -16.05
CA THR A 136 -7.53 -5.74 -15.28
C THR A 136 -8.84 -5.98 -14.56
N PHE A 137 -9.50 -4.92 -14.12
CA PHE A 137 -10.79 -4.92 -13.44
C PHE A 137 -11.53 -3.57 -13.71
N PRO A 138 -12.84 -3.48 -13.43
CA PRO A 138 -13.56 -2.21 -13.51
C PRO A 138 -13.06 -1.24 -12.42
N TYR A 139 -12.58 -0.06 -12.83
CA TYR A 139 -12.09 0.98 -11.93
C TYR A 139 -13.23 1.93 -11.53
N ASP A 140 -13.58 1.97 -10.24
CA ASP A 140 -14.50 2.96 -9.69
C ASP A 140 -13.72 4.21 -9.24
N LEU A 141 -13.74 5.24 -10.09
CA LEU A 141 -12.96 6.46 -9.90
C LEU A 141 -13.49 7.39 -8.80
N ASN A 142 -14.71 7.13 -8.31
CA ASN A 142 -15.34 7.97 -7.29
C ASN A 142 -15.17 7.42 -5.88
N LYS A 143 -14.94 6.14 -5.73
CA LYS A 143 -14.97 5.45 -4.43
C LYS A 143 -13.61 4.90 -3.98
N SER A 144 -12.68 4.69 -4.90
CA SER A 144 -11.42 4.05 -4.58
C SER A 144 -10.22 4.94 -4.83
N SER A 145 -9.14 4.66 -4.14
CA SER A 145 -7.80 5.20 -4.39
C SER A 145 -6.94 4.10 -5.02
N TYR A 146 -6.08 4.48 -5.96
CA TYR A 146 -5.31 3.53 -6.75
C TYR A 146 -3.82 3.86 -6.67
N TRP A 147 -3.00 2.94 -6.17
CA TRP A 147 -1.55 3.10 -6.14
C TRP A 147 -0.89 2.62 -7.44
N MET A 148 -1.55 1.75 -8.19
CA MET A 148 -1.09 1.26 -9.49
C MET A 148 -2.23 1.19 -10.51
N PHE A 149 -1.87 1.15 -11.78
CA PHE A 149 -2.77 0.89 -12.89
C PHE A 149 -2.30 -0.29 -13.70
N SER A 150 -3.09 -1.34 -13.76
CA SER A 150 -2.77 -2.56 -14.49
C SER A 150 -3.75 -2.82 -15.62
N ILE A 151 -3.21 -3.32 -16.72
CA ILE A 151 -3.92 -3.75 -17.92
C ILE A 151 -3.58 -5.19 -18.25
N ARG A 152 -4.34 -5.80 -19.11
CA ARG A 152 -4.09 -7.14 -19.63
C ARG A 152 -3.84 -7.11 -21.12
N SER A 153 -2.84 -7.88 -21.57
CA SER A 153 -2.51 -8.13 -22.97
C SER A 153 -2.20 -9.61 -23.17
N LYS A 154 -2.80 -10.25 -24.17
CA LYS A 154 -2.43 -11.63 -24.54
C LYS A 154 -0.96 -11.74 -24.98
N ASN A 155 -0.37 -10.66 -25.46
CA ASN A 155 1.03 -10.53 -25.85
C ASN A 155 1.83 -9.69 -24.86
N ARG A 156 1.67 -9.95 -23.55
CA ARG A 156 2.29 -9.20 -22.46
C ARG A 156 3.78 -8.92 -22.68
N ASP A 157 4.56 -9.94 -22.96
CA ASP A 157 6.02 -9.81 -23.02
C ASP A 157 6.47 -8.99 -24.25
N LYS A 158 5.74 -9.11 -25.38
CA LYS A 158 5.92 -8.23 -26.54
C LYS A 158 5.59 -6.78 -26.21
N LEU A 159 4.49 -6.55 -25.48
CA LEU A 159 4.09 -5.21 -25.04
C LEU A 159 5.15 -4.58 -24.11
N ILE A 160 5.63 -5.34 -23.12
CA ILE A 160 6.69 -4.89 -22.21
C ILE A 160 7.94 -4.51 -22.98
N SER A 161 8.40 -5.35 -23.91
CA SER A 161 9.58 -5.11 -24.75
C SER A 161 9.39 -3.89 -25.65
N TYR A 162 8.20 -3.72 -26.23
CA TYR A 162 7.85 -2.56 -27.05
C TYR A 162 7.89 -1.25 -26.24
N LEU A 163 7.24 -1.23 -25.07
CA LEU A 163 7.21 -0.06 -24.20
C LEU A 163 8.61 0.30 -23.69
N LYS A 164 9.42 -0.71 -23.35
CA LYS A 164 10.82 -0.52 -22.95
C LYS A 164 11.64 0.17 -24.04
N LYS A 165 11.49 -0.20 -25.33
CA LYS A 165 12.15 0.46 -26.48
C LYS A 165 11.78 1.95 -26.60
N HIS A 166 10.64 2.35 -26.04
CA HIS A 166 10.18 3.75 -26.01
C HIS A 166 10.44 4.43 -24.64
N ASN A 167 11.34 3.88 -23.82
CA ASN A 167 11.68 4.38 -22.49
C ASN A 167 10.46 4.48 -21.52
N ILE A 168 9.48 3.59 -21.71
CA ILE A 168 8.33 3.48 -20.80
C ILE A 168 8.57 2.27 -19.90
N SER A 169 8.78 2.54 -18.60
CA SER A 169 8.94 1.51 -17.58
C SER A 169 7.61 0.82 -17.28
N THR A 170 7.62 -0.49 -17.15
CA THR A 170 6.46 -1.32 -16.79
C THR A 170 6.84 -2.33 -15.73
N SER A 171 5.83 -2.91 -15.08
CA SER A 171 6.03 -3.97 -14.09
C SER A 171 4.93 -5.04 -14.20
N VAL A 172 5.08 -6.13 -13.44
CA VAL A 172 4.06 -7.18 -13.31
C VAL A 172 3.78 -7.42 -11.82
N HIS A 173 2.61 -7.01 -11.35
CA HIS A 173 2.18 -7.16 -9.96
C HIS A 173 1.02 -8.16 -9.87
N LEU A 174 1.23 -9.34 -9.26
CA LEU A 174 2.47 -9.97 -8.81
C LEU A 174 2.46 -11.43 -9.26
N MET A 175 3.62 -12.08 -9.26
CA MET A 175 3.70 -13.52 -9.48
C MET A 175 2.89 -14.25 -8.40
N PRO A 176 1.97 -15.17 -8.76
CA PRO A 176 1.18 -15.90 -7.78
C PRO A 176 2.05 -16.72 -6.81
N LEU A 177 1.76 -16.67 -5.52
CA LEU A 177 2.55 -17.32 -4.47
C LEU A 177 2.86 -18.81 -4.73
N PRO A 178 1.90 -19.65 -5.21
CA PRO A 178 2.20 -21.06 -5.46
C PRO A 178 3.28 -21.33 -6.51
N LEU A 179 3.67 -20.32 -7.31
CA LEU A 179 4.75 -20.45 -8.29
C LEU A 179 6.14 -20.25 -7.69
N HIS A 180 6.24 -19.63 -6.50
CA HIS A 180 7.51 -19.48 -5.81
C HIS A 180 7.96 -20.81 -5.17
N PRO A 181 9.27 -21.13 -5.19
CA PRO A 181 9.79 -22.39 -4.65
C PRO A 181 9.30 -22.71 -3.23
N LEU A 182 9.34 -21.71 -2.34
CA LEU A 182 8.92 -21.83 -0.93
C LEU A 182 7.46 -22.27 -0.79
N TYR A 183 6.57 -21.85 -1.69
CA TYR A 183 5.12 -22.09 -1.62
C TYR A 183 4.64 -23.29 -2.46
N LYS A 184 5.49 -23.90 -3.29
CA LYS A 184 5.13 -25.07 -4.14
C LYS A 184 4.55 -26.23 -3.33
N LYS A 185 4.97 -26.39 -2.08
CA LYS A 185 4.48 -27.47 -1.18
C LYS A 185 2.98 -27.38 -0.88
N PHE A 186 2.35 -26.21 -1.02
CA PHE A 186 0.92 -26.03 -0.74
C PHE A 186 -0.02 -26.41 -1.88
N LYS A 187 0.50 -26.86 -3.04
CA LYS A 187 -0.23 -27.45 -4.19
C LYS A 187 -1.58 -26.80 -4.53
N SER A 188 -1.65 -25.48 -4.54
CA SER A 188 -2.89 -24.75 -4.84
C SER A 188 -3.19 -24.70 -6.33
N LYS A 189 -4.43 -25.02 -6.73
CA LYS A 189 -4.93 -24.83 -8.11
C LYS A 189 -5.42 -23.40 -8.29
N ILE A 190 -4.78 -22.61 -9.16
CA ILE A 190 -5.05 -21.18 -9.37
C ILE A 190 -5.21 -20.83 -10.86
N PRO A 191 -6.07 -21.52 -11.63
CA PRO A 191 -6.10 -21.38 -13.09
C PRO A 191 -6.42 -19.96 -13.55
N ILE A 192 -7.36 -19.28 -12.89
CA ILE A 192 -7.76 -17.91 -13.24
C ILE A 192 -6.63 -16.91 -12.90
N ALA A 193 -6.07 -16.99 -11.70
CA ALA A 193 -4.98 -16.09 -11.29
C ALA A 193 -3.75 -16.27 -12.20
N LEU A 194 -3.42 -17.52 -12.57
CA LEU A 194 -2.33 -17.81 -13.48
C LEU A 194 -2.57 -17.23 -14.88
N LYS A 195 -3.79 -17.37 -15.43
CA LYS A 195 -4.18 -16.78 -16.71
C LYS A 195 -4.04 -15.26 -16.68
N VAL A 196 -4.61 -14.62 -15.67
CA VAL A 196 -4.54 -13.16 -15.51
C VAL A 196 -3.09 -12.70 -15.35
N TRP A 197 -2.29 -13.35 -14.52
CA TRP A 197 -0.88 -13.00 -14.32
C TRP A 197 -0.06 -13.07 -15.61
N LYS A 198 -0.27 -14.07 -16.47
CA LYS A 198 0.40 -14.19 -17.77
C LYS A 198 0.10 -13.02 -18.71
N GLU A 199 -1.03 -12.34 -18.53
CA GLU A 199 -1.46 -11.22 -19.38
C GLU A 199 -1.17 -9.84 -18.73
N LEU A 200 -0.81 -9.80 -17.45
CA LEU A 200 -0.80 -8.60 -16.62
C LEU A 200 0.40 -7.69 -16.91
N VAL A 201 0.14 -6.40 -17.13
CA VAL A 201 1.14 -5.33 -17.25
C VAL A 201 0.72 -4.15 -16.39
N THR A 202 1.61 -3.67 -15.53
CA THR A 202 1.40 -2.44 -14.76
C THR A 202 2.08 -1.28 -15.45
N LEU A 203 1.31 -0.24 -15.72
CA LEU A 203 1.74 1.01 -16.35
C LEU A 203 2.14 2.06 -15.30
N PRO A 204 2.95 3.07 -15.67
CA PRO A 204 3.32 4.15 -14.76
C PRO A 204 2.10 4.89 -14.23
N LEU A 205 1.97 4.98 -12.90
CA LEU A 205 0.92 5.75 -12.24
C LEU A 205 1.47 6.35 -10.94
N HIS A 206 1.87 7.61 -10.96
CA HIS A 206 2.32 8.35 -9.79
C HIS A 206 1.92 9.82 -9.86
N PRO A 207 1.85 10.55 -8.73
CA PRO A 207 1.30 11.91 -8.70
C PRO A 207 2.13 12.95 -9.47
N HIS A 208 3.39 12.66 -9.74
CA HIS A 208 4.33 13.57 -10.44
C HIS A 208 4.38 13.37 -11.96
N LEU A 209 3.59 12.45 -12.53
CA LEU A 209 3.47 12.32 -13.98
C LEU A 209 2.98 13.64 -14.60
N LYS A 210 3.53 13.96 -15.78
CA LYS A 210 3.13 15.14 -16.55
C LYS A 210 2.11 14.75 -17.62
N ASN A 211 1.29 15.71 -18.03
CA ASN A 211 0.31 15.46 -19.07
C ASN A 211 0.92 14.98 -20.39
N LYS A 212 2.11 15.50 -20.74
CA LYS A 212 2.86 15.08 -21.94
C LYS A 212 3.30 13.62 -21.88
N GLU A 213 3.72 13.14 -20.69
CA GLU A 213 4.13 11.75 -20.48
C GLU A 213 2.96 10.79 -20.62
N ILE A 214 1.82 11.10 -19.99
CA ILE A 214 0.58 10.31 -20.18
C ILE A 214 0.13 10.30 -21.64
N SER A 215 0.21 11.43 -22.34
CA SER A 215 -0.15 11.49 -23.76
C SER A 215 0.77 10.62 -24.60
N PHE A 216 2.07 10.65 -24.32
CA PHE A 216 3.05 9.82 -25.00
C PHE A 216 2.83 8.32 -24.72
N ILE A 217 2.66 7.91 -23.45
CA ILE A 217 2.36 6.52 -23.13
C ILE A 217 1.10 6.06 -23.86
N ASN A 218 0.05 6.88 -23.84
CA ASN A 218 -1.21 6.58 -24.50
C ASN A 218 -1.09 6.46 -26.02
N SER A 219 -0.22 7.25 -26.68
CA SER A 219 0.04 7.07 -28.11
C SER A 219 0.71 5.73 -28.38
N LYS A 220 1.73 5.35 -27.58
CA LYS A 220 2.43 4.07 -27.74
C LYS A 220 1.53 2.86 -27.48
N LEU A 221 0.58 2.95 -26.55
CA LEU A 221 -0.40 1.91 -26.35
C LEU A 221 -1.33 1.73 -27.57
N ARG A 222 -1.70 2.80 -28.26
CA ARG A 222 -2.51 2.72 -29.52
C ARG A 222 -1.73 2.20 -30.70
N GLU A 223 -0.46 2.57 -30.79
CA GLU A 223 0.46 2.16 -31.86
C GLU A 223 0.89 0.70 -31.76
N PHE A 224 0.78 0.10 -30.57
CA PHE A 224 1.12 -1.31 -30.35
C PHE A 224 0.15 -2.20 -31.13
N LYS A 225 0.66 -2.81 -32.20
CA LYS A 225 -0.01 -3.82 -33.01
C LYS A 225 0.55 -5.20 -32.69
N LEU A 226 -0.30 -6.20 -32.78
CA LEU A 226 0.06 -7.62 -32.58
C LEU A 226 0.81 -8.18 -33.77
#